data_56a618720a5c78f3f50dc6e692febacf
#
_entry.id   56a618720a5c78f3f50dc6e692febacf
#
_cell.length_a   1.000
_cell.length_b   1.000
_cell.length_c   1.000
_cell.angle_alpha   90.00
_cell.angle_beta   90.00
_cell.angle_gamma   90.00
#
_symmetry.space_group_name_H-M   'P 1'
#
loop_
_entity.id
_entity.type
_entity.pdbx_description
1 polymer ?
#
loop_
_entity_poly.entity_id
_entity_poly.type
_entity_poly.pdbx_seq_one_letter_code
_entity_poly.pdbx_strand_id
1 'polypeptide(L)'
;TPQTMTVMYFLDAAGGRVQPVIAQVRAGQTQHHIVLTAPTFQQLIQAVTAETLPTGLLLKPVGAEELFRLLRAVEQPSAVQTQATYVWTVKARRYSIAQDAILYFESRSKKTFLVTAAQEYELSASLDALEEQLGSRFVRTHRSYLVNQRHILSYDAGTMTVTLDDESVVYLSRTGKARLKEALAW
;
A
#
# COMPACT_ATOMS: atom_id res chain seq x y z
N THR A 1 -23.01 -16.27 5.20
CA THR A 1 -21.75 -16.02 4.47
C THR A 1 -20.80 -17.15 4.73
N PRO A 2 -20.35 -17.92 3.71
CA PRO A 2 -19.35 -18.95 3.91
C PRO A 2 -18.07 -18.30 4.41
N GLN A 3 -17.59 -18.72 5.57
CA GLN A 3 -16.26 -18.35 6.04
C GLN A 3 -15.24 -18.99 5.10
N THR A 4 -14.54 -18.18 4.33
CA THR A 4 -13.44 -18.63 3.48
C THR A 4 -12.28 -19.00 4.41
N MET A 5 -12.01 -20.28 4.55
CA MET A 5 -10.89 -20.75 5.37
C MET A 5 -9.58 -20.45 4.65
N THR A 6 -8.74 -19.64 5.27
CA THR A 6 -7.38 -19.37 4.78
C THR A 6 -6.44 -20.47 5.25
N VAL A 7 -5.74 -21.13 4.34
CA VAL A 7 -4.76 -22.18 4.66
C VAL A 7 -3.36 -21.67 4.38
N MET A 8 -2.46 -21.86 5.34
CA MET A 8 -1.06 -21.46 5.25
C MET A 8 -0.17 -22.70 5.29
N TYR A 9 0.73 -22.80 4.32
CA TYR A 9 1.71 -23.87 4.21
C TYR A 9 3.10 -23.36 4.53
N PHE A 10 3.75 -23.98 5.52
CA PHE A 10 5.16 -23.74 5.84
C PHE A 10 6.01 -24.81 5.20
N LEU A 11 6.84 -24.44 4.23
CA LEU A 11 7.67 -25.37 3.49
C LEU A 11 9.16 -25.11 3.80
N ASP A 12 9.86 -26.20 4.17
CA ASP A 12 11.31 -26.12 4.42
C ASP A 12 12.09 -26.14 3.10
N ALA A 13 12.74 -25.04 2.78
CA ALA A 13 13.54 -24.89 1.57
C ALA A 13 14.94 -25.54 1.69
N ALA A 14 15.37 -25.96 2.89
CA ALA A 14 16.67 -26.59 3.08
C ALA A 14 16.80 -27.95 2.36
N GLY A 15 15.66 -28.63 2.12
CA GLY A 15 15.61 -29.93 1.44
C GLY A 15 15.57 -29.91 -0.09
N GLY A 16 15.56 -28.73 -0.73
CA GLY A 16 15.66 -28.56 -2.18
C GLY A 16 14.50 -29.04 -3.05
N ARG A 17 13.36 -29.51 -2.47
CA ARG A 17 12.23 -30.08 -3.22
C ARG A 17 10.89 -29.39 -2.92
N VAL A 18 10.88 -28.08 -2.84
CA VAL A 18 9.64 -27.32 -2.56
C VAL A 18 8.74 -27.13 -3.79
N GLN A 19 9.29 -27.11 -5.01
CA GLN A 19 8.55 -26.87 -6.26
C GLN A 19 7.40 -27.86 -6.50
N PRO A 20 7.55 -29.19 -6.38
CA PRO A 20 6.45 -30.14 -6.59
C PRO A 20 5.29 -29.91 -5.61
N VAL A 21 5.63 -29.61 -4.35
CA VAL A 21 4.63 -29.34 -3.31
C VAL A 21 3.87 -28.05 -3.60
N ILE A 22 4.57 -26.99 -4.03
CA ILE A 22 3.97 -25.73 -4.39
C ILE A 22 3.02 -25.86 -5.59
N ALA A 23 3.45 -26.62 -6.61
CA ALA A 23 2.61 -26.87 -7.78
C ALA A 23 1.32 -27.61 -7.39
N GLN A 24 1.40 -28.58 -6.48
CA GLN A 24 0.24 -29.33 -5.98
C GLN A 24 -0.67 -28.44 -5.12
N VAL A 25 -0.14 -27.58 -4.25
CA VAL A 25 -0.91 -26.64 -3.43
C VAL A 25 -1.66 -25.64 -4.32
N ARG A 26 -1.05 -25.18 -5.41
CA ARG A 26 -1.65 -24.20 -6.34
C ARG A 26 -2.66 -24.80 -7.32
N ALA A 27 -2.60 -26.09 -7.57
CA ALA A 27 -3.61 -26.78 -8.40
C ALA A 27 -5.00 -26.80 -7.72
N GLY A 28 -5.09 -26.56 -6.41
CA GLY A 28 -6.35 -26.37 -5.70
C GLY A 28 -6.89 -24.94 -5.89
N GLN A 29 -8.23 -24.80 -6.10
CA GLN A 29 -8.91 -23.51 -6.35
C GLN A 29 -9.09 -22.61 -5.11
N THR A 30 -8.32 -22.77 -4.05
CA THR A 30 -8.42 -22.00 -2.79
C THR A 30 -7.25 -21.02 -2.64
N GLN A 31 -7.50 -19.88 -1.98
CA GLN A 31 -6.43 -18.94 -1.63
C GLN A 31 -5.52 -19.58 -0.58
N HIS A 32 -4.39 -20.11 -1.02
CA HIS A 32 -3.38 -20.70 -0.16
C HIS A 32 -2.18 -19.75 -0.02
N HIS A 33 -1.71 -19.60 1.20
CA HIS A 33 -0.49 -18.84 1.50
C HIS A 33 0.67 -19.82 1.66
N ILE A 34 1.76 -19.55 0.94
CA ILE A 34 2.99 -20.37 0.98
C ILE A 34 4.07 -19.57 1.66
N VAL A 35 4.63 -20.12 2.74
CA VAL A 35 5.74 -19.54 3.47
C VAL A 35 6.95 -20.48 3.34
N LEU A 36 8.06 -19.95 2.85
CA LEU A 36 9.31 -20.71 2.78
C LEU A 36 10.13 -20.44 4.03
N THR A 37 10.69 -21.50 4.61
CA THR A 37 11.61 -21.43 5.74
C THR A 37 12.94 -22.06 5.38
N ALA A 38 14.08 -21.50 5.83
CA ALA A 38 15.39 -22.12 5.69
C ALA A 38 16.37 -21.61 6.75
N PRO A 39 17.46 -22.34 7.04
CA PRO A 39 18.53 -21.90 7.93
C PRO A 39 19.31 -20.71 7.41
N THR A 40 19.40 -20.53 6.08
CA THR A 40 20.17 -19.46 5.45
C THR A 40 19.37 -18.69 4.41
N PHE A 41 19.66 -17.42 4.28
CA PHE A 41 19.05 -16.55 3.26
C PHE A 41 19.32 -17.03 1.83
N GLN A 42 20.50 -17.59 1.58
CA GLN A 42 20.87 -18.14 0.27
C GLN A 42 19.93 -19.28 -0.16
N GLN A 43 19.58 -20.18 0.75
CA GLN A 43 18.64 -21.28 0.48
C GLN A 43 17.22 -20.76 0.21
N LEU A 44 16.78 -19.71 0.91
CA LEU A 44 15.50 -19.06 0.61
C LEU A 44 15.48 -18.47 -0.81
N ILE A 45 16.51 -17.72 -1.18
CA ILE A 45 16.61 -17.11 -2.51
C ILE A 45 16.63 -18.17 -3.62
N GLN A 46 17.37 -19.26 -3.43
CA GLN A 46 17.41 -20.36 -4.41
C GLN A 46 16.05 -21.05 -4.59
N ALA A 47 15.23 -21.08 -3.55
CA ALA A 47 13.89 -21.69 -3.60
C ALA A 47 12.83 -20.75 -4.21
N VAL A 48 13.10 -19.44 -4.28
CA VAL A 48 12.18 -18.45 -4.89
C VAL A 48 12.40 -18.44 -6.40
N THR A 49 11.37 -18.84 -7.14
CA THR A 49 11.33 -18.76 -8.60
C THR A 49 10.07 -18.02 -9.03
N ALA A 50 9.96 -17.66 -10.31
CA ALA A 50 8.76 -17.04 -10.86
C ALA A 50 7.49 -17.89 -10.65
N GLU A 51 7.64 -19.19 -10.50
CA GLU A 51 6.55 -20.15 -10.27
C GLU A 51 6.21 -20.31 -8.79
N THR A 52 7.17 -20.08 -7.88
CA THR A 52 6.97 -20.30 -6.43
C THR A 52 6.26 -19.14 -5.75
N LEU A 53 6.52 -17.88 -6.11
CA LEU A 53 5.94 -16.65 -5.54
C LEU A 53 5.41 -16.83 -4.09
N PRO A 54 6.27 -17.05 -3.10
CA PRO A 54 5.83 -17.30 -1.73
C PRO A 54 5.20 -16.04 -1.13
N THR A 55 4.24 -16.22 -0.22
CA THR A 55 3.63 -15.13 0.54
C THR A 55 4.58 -14.57 1.60
N GLY A 56 5.52 -15.40 2.09
CA GLY A 56 6.51 -14.98 3.07
C GLY A 56 7.76 -15.86 3.08
N LEU A 57 8.84 -15.28 3.62
CA LEU A 57 10.14 -15.93 3.80
C LEU A 57 10.55 -15.80 5.27
N LEU A 58 10.91 -16.90 5.92
CA LEU A 58 11.37 -16.91 7.31
C LEU A 58 12.70 -17.62 7.46
N LEU A 59 13.63 -17.01 8.16
CA LEU A 59 14.89 -17.64 8.54
C LEU A 59 14.72 -18.46 9.83
N LYS A 60 15.32 -19.64 9.88
CA LYS A 60 15.38 -20.46 11.08
C LYS A 60 16.55 -20.03 11.99
N PRO A 61 16.34 -20.00 13.32
CA PRO A 61 15.13 -20.33 14.06
C PRO A 61 14.05 -19.25 13.91
N VAL A 62 12.80 -19.63 13.64
CA VAL A 62 11.69 -18.70 13.45
C VAL A 62 11.28 -18.13 14.80
N GLY A 63 11.42 -16.82 14.96
CA GLY A 63 10.97 -16.09 16.15
C GLY A 63 9.45 -15.90 16.18
N ALA A 64 8.87 -15.88 17.39
CA ALA A 64 7.42 -15.66 17.54
C ALA A 64 6.96 -14.32 16.93
N GLU A 65 7.74 -13.26 17.09
CA GLU A 65 7.43 -11.94 16.52
C GLU A 65 7.39 -11.93 15.00
N GLU A 66 8.33 -12.61 14.34
CA GLU A 66 8.36 -12.74 12.88
C GLU A 66 7.15 -13.52 12.37
N LEU A 67 6.81 -14.60 13.07
CA LEU A 67 5.61 -15.39 12.76
C LEU A 67 4.34 -14.56 12.94
N PHE A 68 4.18 -13.84 14.05
CA PHE A 68 3.02 -12.97 14.29
C PHE A 68 2.91 -11.84 13.26
N ARG A 69 4.03 -11.25 12.84
CA ARG A 69 4.05 -10.22 11.81
C ARG A 69 3.56 -10.78 10.47
N LEU A 70 4.01 -11.98 10.12
CA LEU A 70 3.58 -12.67 8.91
C LEU A 70 2.08 -13.03 8.97
N LEU A 71 1.61 -13.57 10.08
CA LEU A 71 0.19 -13.94 10.28
C LEU A 71 -0.70 -12.69 10.15
N ARG A 72 -0.33 -11.58 10.78
CA ARG A 72 -1.07 -10.31 10.64
C ARG A 72 -1.07 -9.79 9.19
N ALA A 73 0.02 -9.98 8.45
CA ALA A 73 0.08 -9.58 7.04
C ALA A 73 -0.82 -10.44 6.14
N VAL A 74 -1.12 -11.66 6.54
CA VAL A 74 -2.01 -12.59 5.83
C VAL A 74 -3.48 -12.41 6.25
N GLU A 75 -3.76 -12.17 7.52
CA GLU A 75 -5.12 -11.91 8.05
C GLU A 75 -5.66 -10.56 7.63
N GLN A 76 -4.78 -9.57 7.53
CA GLN A 76 -5.07 -8.39 6.75
C GLN A 76 -4.64 -8.74 5.32
N PRO A 77 -5.53 -8.91 4.36
CA PRO A 77 -5.16 -8.83 2.98
C PRO A 77 -4.71 -7.36 2.73
N SER A 78 -3.59 -6.98 3.31
CA SER A 78 -2.68 -6.10 2.63
C SER A 78 -2.44 -6.82 1.34
N ALA A 79 -3.29 -6.48 0.35
CA ALA A 79 -2.94 -6.70 -1.02
C ALA A 79 -1.40 -6.69 -1.05
N VAL A 80 -0.78 -7.67 -1.68
CA VAL A 80 0.40 -7.37 -2.49
C VAL A 80 -0.09 -6.21 -3.33
N GLN A 81 -0.07 -5.04 -2.73
CA GLN A 81 -0.25 -3.80 -3.43
C GLN A 81 0.97 -3.82 -4.33
N THR A 82 0.76 -4.20 -5.55
CA THR A 82 1.47 -3.54 -6.64
C THR A 82 1.41 -2.10 -6.20
N GLN A 83 2.51 -1.60 -5.58
CA GLN A 83 2.51 -0.26 -4.99
C GLN A 83 2.12 0.63 -6.14
N ALA A 84 0.84 1.02 -6.14
CA ALA A 84 0.32 1.83 -7.22
C ALA A 84 1.25 3.02 -7.29
N THR A 85 1.97 3.14 -8.39
CA THR A 85 2.94 4.22 -8.60
C THR A 85 2.26 5.34 -9.33
N TYR A 86 2.53 6.56 -8.92
CA TYR A 86 2.20 7.73 -9.69
C TYR A 86 3.41 8.11 -10.54
N VAL A 87 3.17 8.27 -11.84
CA VAL A 87 4.21 8.58 -12.83
C VAL A 87 3.88 9.90 -13.50
N TRP A 88 4.85 10.81 -13.56
CA TRP A 88 4.69 12.08 -14.26
C TRP A 88 5.99 12.47 -14.99
N THR A 89 5.88 13.44 -15.89
CA THR A 89 7.01 13.92 -16.68
C THR A 89 7.15 15.44 -16.52
N VAL A 90 8.37 15.89 -16.27
CA VAL A 90 8.74 17.31 -16.26
C VAL A 90 9.94 17.52 -17.18
N LYS A 91 9.80 18.37 -18.19
CA LYS A 91 10.89 18.71 -19.14
C LYS A 91 11.66 17.48 -19.64
N ALA A 92 10.99 16.50 -20.21
CA ALA A 92 11.56 15.24 -20.71
C ALA A 92 12.15 14.29 -19.64
N ARG A 93 12.05 14.57 -18.35
CA ARG A 93 12.40 13.65 -17.26
C ARG A 93 11.14 12.97 -16.74
N ARG A 94 11.16 11.66 -16.72
CA ARG A 94 10.09 10.84 -16.15
C ARG A 94 10.39 10.51 -14.70
N TYR A 95 9.43 10.76 -13.83
CA TYR A 95 9.47 10.48 -12.41
C TYR A 95 8.45 9.40 -12.06
N SER A 96 8.75 8.62 -11.05
CA SER A 96 7.86 7.60 -10.51
C SER A 96 7.97 7.59 -9.00
N ILE A 97 6.84 7.57 -8.30
CA ILE A 97 6.78 7.50 -6.85
C ILE A 97 5.66 6.53 -6.42
N ALA A 98 5.88 5.78 -5.33
CA ALA A 98 4.81 5.00 -4.72
C ALA A 98 3.69 5.94 -4.26
N GLN A 99 2.43 5.65 -4.59
CA GLN A 99 1.31 6.47 -4.13
C GLN A 99 1.23 6.57 -2.61
N ASP A 100 1.71 5.55 -1.89
CA ASP A 100 1.77 5.53 -0.42
C ASP A 100 2.80 6.52 0.15
N ALA A 101 3.76 7.01 -0.65
CA ALA A 101 4.69 8.05 -0.22
C ALA A 101 4.17 9.47 -0.46
N ILE A 102 3.00 9.62 -1.10
CA ILE A 102 2.38 10.91 -1.36
C ILE A 102 1.44 11.24 -0.22
N LEU A 103 1.68 12.36 0.46
CA LEU A 103 0.81 12.88 1.52
C LEU A 103 -0.44 13.52 0.93
N TYR A 104 -0.25 14.48 0.05
CA TYR A 104 -1.34 15.19 -0.62
C TYR A 104 -0.86 15.89 -1.89
N PHE A 105 -1.82 16.35 -2.68
CA PHE A 105 -1.60 17.30 -3.76
C PHE A 105 -2.22 18.64 -3.37
N GLU A 106 -1.51 19.71 -3.66
CA GLU A 106 -1.94 21.08 -3.37
C GLU A 106 -1.97 21.91 -4.64
N SER A 107 -3.04 22.69 -4.82
CA SER A 107 -3.10 23.76 -5.82
C SER A 107 -2.89 25.12 -5.17
N ARG A 108 -1.76 25.75 -5.47
CA ARG A 108 -1.42 27.10 -5.01
C ARG A 108 -0.82 27.92 -6.16
N SER A 109 -1.18 29.20 -6.24
CA SER A 109 -0.67 30.12 -7.27
C SER A 109 -0.82 29.59 -8.72
N LYS A 110 -1.95 28.94 -9.03
CA LYS A 110 -2.24 28.32 -10.35
C LYS A 110 -1.31 27.15 -10.73
N LYS A 111 -0.57 26.60 -9.78
CA LYS A 111 0.29 25.44 -9.96
C LYS A 111 -0.19 24.33 -9.04
N THR A 112 0.08 23.08 -9.43
CA THR A 112 -0.20 21.91 -8.63
C THR A 112 1.11 21.32 -8.12
N PHE A 113 1.13 20.98 -6.84
CA PHE A 113 2.27 20.36 -6.18
C PHE A 113 1.90 18.99 -5.63
N LEU A 114 2.75 18.00 -5.85
CA LEU A 114 2.76 16.73 -5.15
C LEU A 114 3.66 16.86 -3.94
N VAL A 115 3.14 16.59 -2.75
CA VAL A 115 3.85 16.74 -1.48
C VAL A 115 4.09 15.37 -0.84
N THR A 116 5.32 15.16 -0.41
CA THR A 116 5.78 14.00 0.34
C THR A 116 6.41 14.46 1.65
N ALA A 117 6.71 13.56 2.57
CA ALA A 117 7.43 13.89 3.79
C ALA A 117 8.85 14.46 3.55
N ALA A 118 9.47 14.17 2.39
CA ALA A 118 10.82 14.58 2.09
C ALA A 118 10.90 15.87 1.25
N GLN A 119 9.98 16.07 0.29
CA GLN A 119 10.04 17.18 -0.67
C GLN A 119 8.71 17.34 -1.44
N GLU A 120 8.62 18.42 -2.18
CA GLU A 120 7.50 18.70 -3.08
C GLU A 120 7.95 18.72 -4.56
N TYR A 121 7.01 18.40 -5.46
CA TYR A 121 7.24 18.41 -6.90
C TYR A 121 6.13 19.19 -7.60
N GLU A 122 6.51 20.13 -8.47
CA GLU A 122 5.56 20.85 -9.31
C GLU A 122 5.04 19.94 -10.44
N LEU A 123 3.73 19.91 -10.63
CA LEU A 123 3.05 19.12 -11.65
C LEU A 123 2.34 20.02 -12.66
N SER A 124 2.21 19.54 -13.88
CA SER A 124 1.37 20.18 -14.91
C SER A 124 -0.11 19.75 -14.87
N ALA A 125 -0.45 18.75 -14.06
CA ALA A 125 -1.81 18.21 -13.95
C ALA A 125 -2.67 19.07 -13.00
N SER A 126 -3.98 19.17 -13.27
CA SER A 126 -4.93 19.75 -12.34
C SER A 126 -5.32 18.78 -11.23
N LEU A 127 -5.80 19.30 -10.08
CA LEU A 127 -6.30 18.42 -9.01
C LEU A 127 -7.50 17.58 -9.45
N ASP A 128 -8.32 18.06 -10.38
CA ASP A 128 -9.48 17.31 -10.88
C ASP A 128 -9.03 16.10 -11.73
N ALA A 129 -8.04 16.30 -12.60
CA ALA A 129 -7.43 15.22 -13.37
C ALA A 129 -6.73 14.19 -12.47
N LEU A 130 -6.08 14.65 -11.39
CA LEU A 130 -5.44 13.76 -10.41
C LEU A 130 -6.47 12.97 -9.60
N GLU A 131 -7.59 13.57 -9.20
CA GLU A 131 -8.69 12.92 -8.50
C GLU A 131 -9.27 11.78 -9.34
N GLU A 132 -9.50 12.02 -10.63
CA GLU A 132 -9.98 11.01 -11.57
C GLU A 132 -8.96 9.88 -11.79
N GLN A 133 -7.69 10.22 -11.97
CA GLN A 133 -6.62 9.26 -12.24
C GLN A 133 -6.29 8.36 -11.04
N LEU A 134 -6.30 8.92 -9.82
CA LEU A 134 -5.85 8.25 -8.60
C LEU A 134 -6.99 7.51 -7.88
N GLY A 135 -8.24 7.85 -8.20
CA GLY A 135 -9.43 7.18 -7.68
C GLY A 135 -9.61 7.31 -6.17
N SER A 136 -10.22 6.29 -5.56
CA SER A 136 -10.66 6.32 -4.16
C SER A 136 -9.56 6.37 -3.12
N ARG A 137 -8.29 6.25 -3.49
CA ARG A 137 -7.17 6.35 -2.55
C ARG A 137 -6.97 7.77 -2.02
N PHE A 138 -7.35 8.75 -2.81
CA PHE A 138 -7.24 10.18 -2.47
C PHE A 138 -8.62 10.79 -2.33
N VAL A 139 -8.78 11.69 -1.36
CA VAL A 139 -10.03 12.40 -1.10
C VAL A 139 -9.85 13.91 -1.26
N ARG A 140 -10.79 14.55 -1.97
CA ARG A 140 -10.81 15.99 -2.14
C ARG A 140 -11.34 16.66 -0.88
N THR A 141 -10.44 17.11 0.01
CA THR A 141 -10.82 17.79 1.26
C THR A 141 -11.19 19.26 1.04
N HIS A 142 -10.55 19.91 0.06
CA HIS A 142 -10.78 21.31 -0.28
C HIS A 142 -10.57 21.55 -1.78
N ARG A 143 -11.07 22.67 -2.33
CA ARG A 143 -10.78 23.03 -3.73
C ARG A 143 -9.28 23.02 -4.08
N SER A 144 -8.43 23.25 -3.10
CA SER A 144 -6.98 23.31 -3.24
C SER A 144 -6.24 22.09 -2.73
N TYR A 145 -6.93 21.07 -2.17
CA TYR A 145 -6.27 19.90 -1.58
C TYR A 145 -6.92 18.59 -1.99
N LEU A 146 -6.10 17.64 -2.44
CA LEU A 146 -6.45 16.24 -2.70
C LEU A 146 -5.52 15.38 -1.83
N VAL A 147 -6.06 14.72 -0.81
CA VAL A 147 -5.31 14.14 0.31
C VAL A 147 -5.33 12.62 0.25
N ASN A 148 -4.20 11.98 0.50
CA ASN A 148 -4.11 10.55 0.62
C ASN A 148 -4.79 10.09 1.92
N GLN A 149 -5.81 9.26 1.80
CA GLN A 149 -6.60 8.80 2.94
C GLN A 149 -5.77 8.04 3.98
N ARG A 150 -4.70 7.37 3.56
CA ARG A 150 -3.84 6.58 4.45
C ARG A 150 -3.04 7.44 5.43
N HIS A 151 -2.76 8.67 5.07
CA HIS A 151 -2.01 9.61 5.91
C HIS A 151 -2.90 10.48 6.79
N ILE A 152 -4.23 10.34 6.72
CA ILE A 152 -5.14 11.12 7.54
C ILE A 152 -5.17 10.59 8.97
N LEU A 153 -4.63 11.37 9.90
CA LEU A 153 -4.65 11.07 11.32
C LEU A 153 -5.97 11.49 11.97
N SER A 154 -6.43 12.71 11.69
CA SER A 154 -7.66 13.27 12.26
C SER A 154 -8.21 14.44 11.43
N TYR A 155 -9.44 14.85 11.72
CA TYR A 155 -9.96 16.12 11.22
C TYR A 155 -10.68 16.91 12.33
N ASP A 156 -10.59 18.22 12.25
CA ASP A 156 -11.28 19.15 13.14
C ASP A 156 -12.40 19.88 12.36
N ALA A 157 -13.64 19.66 12.80
CA ALA A 157 -14.81 20.27 12.19
C ALA A 157 -15.03 21.73 12.61
N GLY A 158 -14.39 22.16 13.72
CA GLY A 158 -14.46 23.54 14.22
C GLY A 158 -13.50 24.45 13.46
N THR A 159 -12.25 24.02 13.31
CA THR A 159 -11.22 24.75 12.56
C THR A 159 -11.25 24.45 11.06
N MET A 160 -12.04 23.46 10.63
CA MET A 160 -12.13 23.03 9.22
C MET A 160 -10.76 22.64 8.65
N THR A 161 -10.05 21.75 9.35
CA THR A 161 -8.74 21.26 8.99
C THR A 161 -8.67 19.73 9.07
N VAL A 162 -7.68 19.15 8.38
CA VAL A 162 -7.30 17.74 8.45
C VAL A 162 -5.83 17.69 8.83
N THR A 163 -5.50 16.89 9.83
CA THR A 163 -4.13 16.64 10.28
C THR A 163 -3.65 15.31 9.73
N LEU A 164 -2.45 15.28 9.18
CA LEU A 164 -1.81 14.09 8.63
C LEU A 164 -0.82 13.48 9.63
N ASP A 165 -0.36 12.28 9.34
CA ASP A 165 0.57 11.52 10.19
C ASP A 165 1.99 12.11 10.27
N ASP A 166 2.37 13.00 9.33
CA ASP A 166 3.58 13.82 9.37
C ASP A 166 3.38 15.16 10.08
N GLU A 167 2.25 15.34 10.81
CA GLU A 167 1.85 16.57 11.50
C GLU A 167 1.46 17.74 10.58
N SER A 168 1.49 17.56 9.27
CA SER A 168 1.02 18.60 8.35
C SER A 168 -0.50 18.79 8.45
N VAL A 169 -0.93 20.03 8.22
CA VAL A 169 -2.35 20.43 8.32
C VAL A 169 -2.82 20.98 7.00
N VAL A 170 -3.90 20.42 6.47
CA VAL A 170 -4.52 20.85 5.22
C VAL A 170 -5.96 21.33 5.44
N TYR A 171 -6.48 22.16 4.54
CA TYR A 171 -7.82 22.72 4.69
C TYR A 171 -8.92 21.70 4.34
N LEU A 172 -10.04 21.85 5.05
CA LEU A 172 -11.25 21.08 4.88
C LEU A 172 -12.42 22.05 4.50
N SER A 173 -13.10 21.76 3.40
CA SER A 173 -14.33 22.47 3.04
C SER A 173 -15.58 21.72 3.55
N ARG A 174 -16.74 22.38 3.56
CA ARG A 174 -18.01 21.70 3.92
C ARG A 174 -18.28 20.49 3.03
N THR A 175 -18.06 20.62 1.73
CA THR A 175 -18.20 19.51 0.77
C THR A 175 -17.14 18.45 0.98
N GLY A 176 -15.88 18.85 1.23
CA GLY A 176 -14.78 17.97 1.54
C GLY A 176 -15.02 17.14 2.81
N LYS A 177 -15.65 17.72 3.84
CA LYS A 177 -16.01 17.01 5.07
C LYS A 177 -17.01 15.87 4.78
N ALA A 178 -18.01 16.09 3.92
CA ALA A 178 -18.94 15.03 3.55
C ALA A 178 -18.23 13.88 2.82
N ARG A 179 -17.40 14.21 1.83
CA ARG A 179 -16.57 13.22 1.10
C ARG A 179 -15.59 12.47 2.01
N LEU A 180 -14.98 13.17 2.96
CA LEU A 180 -14.03 12.57 3.91
C LEU A 180 -14.74 11.55 4.82
N LYS A 181 -15.92 11.88 5.35
CA LYS A 181 -16.70 10.96 6.16
C LYS A 181 -17.12 9.71 5.40
N GLU A 182 -17.53 9.85 4.15
CA GLU A 182 -17.87 8.74 3.27
C GLU A 182 -16.65 7.86 2.99
N ALA A 183 -15.51 8.48 2.66
CA ALA A 183 -14.29 7.78 2.30
C ALA A 183 -13.67 6.98 3.46
N LEU A 184 -13.73 7.49 4.69
CA LEU A 184 -13.13 6.87 5.89
C LEU A 184 -14.15 6.06 6.72
N ALA A 185 -15.41 6.03 6.31
CA ALA A 185 -16.51 5.39 7.06
C ALA A 185 -16.61 5.88 8.53
N TRP A 186 -16.39 7.18 8.78
CA TRP A 186 -16.40 7.82 10.11
C TRP A 186 -17.74 8.47 10.43
#